data_f9b954003a47b2b25a917800620a4308
#
_entry.id   f9b954003a47b2b25a917800620a4308
#
_cell.length_a   1.000
_cell.length_b   1.000
_cell.length_c   1.000
_cell.angle_alpha   90.00
_cell.angle_beta   90.00
_cell.angle_gamma   90.00
#
_symmetry.space_group_name_H-M   'P 1'
#
loop_
_entity.id
_entity.type
_entity.pdbx_description
1 polymer ?
#
loop_
_entity_poly.entity_id
_entity_poly.type
_entity_poly.pdbx_seq_one_letter_code
_entity_poly.pdbx_strand_id
1 'polypeptide(L)'
;PMFDYINSEIDCILERDPAARSRLEVLTSYPGLHALVLHRVAHACWKHEMRGLGRFISHISRWLTGIEIHPGATFGKRVFIDHGMGVVIGEMAEVGDDCTIYQGVTLGGTSLTKGAKRHPTLEAGVIVGAHACVLGGFTVGAGARIGSGAVVTKPVPAGATAVGNPARIILPK
;
A
#
# COMPACT_ATOMS: atom_id res chain seq x y z
N PRO A 1 -10.44 -12.83 12.58
CA PRO A 1 -9.75 -14.03 12.10
C PRO A 1 -9.24 -13.85 10.67
N MET A 2 -8.21 -14.60 10.28
CA MET A 2 -7.58 -14.49 8.96
C MET A 2 -8.58 -14.79 7.83
N PHE A 3 -9.46 -15.75 8.01
CA PHE A 3 -10.47 -16.12 7.03
C PHE A 3 -11.43 -14.96 6.70
N ASP A 4 -11.92 -14.24 7.70
CA ASP A 4 -12.81 -13.09 7.51
C ASP A 4 -12.08 -11.96 6.79
N TYR A 5 -10.80 -11.75 7.11
CA TYR A 5 -9.97 -10.80 6.41
C TYR A 5 -9.85 -11.14 4.93
N ILE A 6 -9.49 -12.38 4.60
CA ILE A 6 -9.36 -12.83 3.21
C ILE A 6 -10.67 -12.64 2.44
N ASN A 7 -11.80 -13.00 3.04
CA ASN A 7 -13.11 -12.82 2.43
C ASN A 7 -13.42 -11.34 2.16
N SER A 8 -13.14 -10.47 3.12
CA SER A 8 -13.33 -9.02 2.97
C SER A 8 -12.47 -8.43 1.85
N GLU A 9 -11.23 -8.88 1.72
CA GLU A 9 -10.32 -8.44 0.66
C GLU A 9 -10.78 -8.96 -0.72
N ILE A 10 -11.26 -10.19 -0.80
CA ILE A 10 -11.84 -10.73 -2.04
C ILE A 10 -13.07 -9.92 -2.48
N ASP A 11 -13.96 -9.61 -1.55
CA ASP A 11 -15.13 -8.78 -1.83
C ASP A 11 -14.74 -7.40 -2.34
N CYS A 12 -13.74 -6.79 -1.72
CA CYS A 12 -13.18 -5.50 -2.13
C CYS A 12 -12.67 -5.53 -3.58
N ILE A 13 -11.95 -6.57 -3.96
CA ILE A 13 -11.42 -6.73 -5.32
C ILE A 13 -12.55 -6.92 -6.34
N LEU A 14 -13.53 -7.78 -6.02
CA LEU A 14 -14.69 -7.99 -6.88
C LEU A 14 -15.52 -6.73 -7.10
N GLU A 15 -15.60 -5.85 -6.10
CA GLU A 15 -16.30 -4.57 -6.21
C GLU A 15 -15.54 -3.54 -7.06
N ARG A 16 -14.19 -3.52 -6.98
CA ARG A 16 -13.37 -2.46 -7.57
C ARG A 16 -12.78 -2.79 -8.92
N ASP A 17 -12.58 -4.08 -9.22
CA ASP A 17 -12.01 -4.51 -10.48
C ASP A 17 -13.09 -5.13 -11.38
N PRO A 18 -13.48 -4.42 -12.46
CA PRO A 18 -14.46 -4.97 -13.43
C PRO A 18 -13.99 -6.25 -14.12
N ALA A 19 -12.68 -6.52 -14.14
CA ALA A 19 -12.11 -7.71 -14.75
C ALA A 19 -12.18 -8.95 -13.85
N ALA A 20 -12.42 -8.78 -12.53
CA ALA A 20 -12.52 -9.90 -11.59
C ALA A 20 -13.87 -10.61 -11.77
N ARG A 21 -13.83 -11.90 -12.08
CA ARG A 21 -15.03 -12.68 -12.45
C ARG A 21 -15.55 -13.60 -11.36
N SER A 22 -14.67 -14.06 -10.48
CA SER A 22 -15.05 -15.03 -9.43
C SER A 22 -14.12 -14.94 -8.22
N ARG A 23 -14.61 -15.41 -7.08
CA ARG A 23 -13.81 -15.51 -5.85
C ARG A 23 -12.58 -16.40 -6.03
N LEU A 24 -12.71 -17.50 -6.79
CA LEU A 24 -11.59 -18.41 -7.06
C LEU A 24 -10.51 -17.71 -7.90
N GLU A 25 -10.91 -16.97 -8.93
CA GLU A 25 -9.97 -16.17 -9.74
C GLU A 25 -9.23 -15.16 -8.89
N VAL A 26 -9.92 -14.44 -8.01
CA VAL A 26 -9.29 -13.48 -7.10
C VAL A 26 -8.32 -14.17 -6.15
N LEU A 27 -8.72 -15.27 -5.55
CA LEU A 27 -7.87 -16.04 -4.62
C LEU A 27 -6.59 -16.53 -5.27
N THR A 28 -6.66 -16.97 -6.52
CA THR A 28 -5.55 -17.65 -7.22
C THR A 28 -4.69 -16.72 -8.06
N SER A 29 -5.21 -15.56 -8.51
CA SER A 29 -4.61 -14.78 -9.58
C SER A 29 -4.39 -13.29 -9.26
N TYR A 30 -4.63 -12.87 -8.03
CA TYR A 30 -4.42 -11.49 -7.60
C TYR A 30 -3.24 -11.40 -6.62
N PRO A 31 -2.04 -11.03 -7.09
CA PRO A 31 -0.84 -11.02 -6.25
C PRO A 31 -0.91 -10.01 -5.10
N GLY A 32 -1.67 -8.92 -5.25
CA GLY A 32 -1.89 -7.98 -4.17
C GLY A 32 -2.58 -8.62 -2.95
N LEU A 33 -3.54 -9.48 -3.16
CA LEU A 33 -4.18 -10.26 -2.09
C LEU A 33 -3.16 -11.17 -1.40
N HIS A 34 -2.35 -11.90 -2.17
CA HIS A 34 -1.33 -12.80 -1.64
C HIS A 34 -0.30 -12.04 -0.80
N ALA A 35 0.16 -10.89 -1.30
CA ALA A 35 1.12 -10.05 -0.59
C ALA A 35 0.55 -9.52 0.74
N LEU A 36 -0.70 -9.09 0.76
CA LEU A 36 -1.36 -8.59 1.98
C LEU A 36 -1.58 -9.70 3.01
N VAL A 37 -1.96 -10.90 2.59
CA VAL A 37 -2.10 -12.06 3.49
C VAL A 37 -0.75 -12.43 4.11
N LEU A 38 0.31 -12.54 3.30
CA LEU A 38 1.66 -12.82 3.78
C LEU A 38 2.19 -11.68 4.66
N HIS A 39 1.86 -10.42 4.34
CA HIS A 39 2.23 -9.30 5.19
C HIS A 39 1.60 -9.39 6.59
N ARG A 40 0.36 -9.83 6.72
CA ARG A 40 -0.26 -10.01 8.04
C ARG A 40 0.52 -10.98 8.92
N VAL A 41 1.03 -12.07 8.33
CA VAL A 41 1.88 -13.03 9.04
C VAL A 41 3.24 -12.40 9.40
N ALA A 42 3.87 -11.74 8.44
CA ALA A 42 5.15 -11.04 8.67
C ALA A 42 5.03 -9.93 9.72
N HIS A 43 3.94 -9.16 9.69
CA HIS A 43 3.67 -8.11 10.65
C HIS A 43 3.41 -8.66 12.07
N ALA A 44 2.71 -9.78 12.18
CA ALA A 44 2.54 -10.46 13.47
C ALA A 44 3.90 -10.90 14.06
N CYS A 45 4.76 -11.49 13.25
CA CYS A 45 6.14 -11.81 13.67
C CYS A 45 6.90 -10.56 14.11
N TRP A 46 6.80 -9.47 13.37
CA TRP A 46 7.42 -8.19 13.69
C TRP A 46 6.98 -7.65 15.04
N LYS A 47 5.66 -7.68 15.30
CA LYS A 47 5.09 -7.22 16.59
C LYS A 47 5.47 -8.09 17.77
N HIS A 48 5.76 -9.36 17.55
CA HIS A 48 6.23 -10.31 18.57
C HIS A 48 7.76 -10.38 18.66
N GLU A 49 8.46 -9.34 18.22
CA GLU A 49 9.92 -9.23 18.24
C GLU A 49 10.67 -10.29 17.42
N MET A 50 9.97 -11.12 16.66
CA MET A 50 10.57 -12.04 15.69
C MET A 50 10.91 -11.32 14.38
N ARG A 51 11.72 -10.28 14.49
CA ARG A 51 11.96 -9.32 13.39
C ARG A 51 12.67 -9.96 12.20
N GLY A 52 13.65 -10.82 12.44
CA GLY A 52 14.33 -11.55 11.38
C GLY A 52 13.39 -12.44 10.58
N LEU A 53 12.51 -13.16 11.27
CA LEU A 53 11.48 -13.99 10.63
C LEU A 53 10.49 -13.15 9.84
N GLY A 54 10.01 -12.04 10.40
CA GLY A 54 9.12 -11.11 9.70
C GLY A 54 9.75 -10.58 8.41
N ARG A 55 11.01 -10.18 8.46
CA ARG A 55 11.76 -9.74 7.27
C ARG A 55 11.92 -10.86 6.24
N PHE A 56 12.19 -12.07 6.67
CA PHE A 56 12.34 -13.21 5.77
C PHE A 56 11.02 -13.56 5.08
N ILE A 57 9.90 -13.57 5.80
CA ILE A 57 8.56 -13.79 5.22
C ILE A 57 8.25 -12.69 4.19
N SER A 58 8.54 -11.45 4.50
CA SER A 58 8.39 -10.32 3.57
C SER A 58 9.22 -10.51 2.30
N HIS A 59 10.45 -11.02 2.44
CA HIS A 59 11.31 -11.32 1.30
C HIS A 59 10.76 -12.43 0.41
N ILE A 60 10.26 -13.51 1.00
CA ILE A 60 9.58 -14.60 0.26
C ILE A 60 8.34 -14.06 -0.45
N SER A 61 7.53 -13.25 0.22
CA SER A 61 6.36 -12.59 -0.37
C SER A 61 6.73 -11.75 -1.59
N ARG A 62 7.78 -10.95 -1.48
CA ARG A 62 8.31 -10.17 -2.61
C ARG A 62 8.70 -11.05 -3.79
N TRP A 63 9.39 -12.14 -3.52
CA TRP A 63 9.78 -13.10 -4.58
C TRP A 63 8.57 -13.73 -5.27
N LEU A 64 7.52 -14.09 -4.52
CA LEU A 64 6.31 -14.71 -5.07
C LEU A 64 5.40 -13.72 -5.80
N THR A 65 5.34 -12.47 -5.34
CA THR A 65 4.33 -11.50 -5.78
C THR A 65 4.88 -10.30 -6.56
N GLY A 66 6.18 -10.04 -6.46
CA GLY A 66 6.78 -8.81 -6.98
C GLY A 66 6.47 -7.56 -6.14
N ILE A 67 5.87 -7.74 -4.96
CA ILE A 67 5.46 -6.67 -4.05
C ILE A 67 6.30 -6.73 -2.79
N GLU A 68 7.03 -5.65 -2.48
CA GLU A 68 7.79 -5.52 -1.25
C GLU A 68 7.01 -4.72 -0.22
N ILE A 69 6.64 -5.36 0.88
CA ILE A 69 6.04 -4.69 2.04
C ILE A 69 6.90 -4.96 3.24
N HIS A 70 7.49 -3.91 3.84
CA HIS A 70 8.23 -4.08 5.07
C HIS A 70 7.30 -4.59 6.18
N PRO A 71 7.70 -5.57 7.00
CA PRO A 71 6.80 -6.15 8.02
C PRO A 71 6.36 -5.15 9.10
N GLY A 72 7.08 -4.04 9.27
CA GLY A 72 6.68 -2.94 10.16
C GLY A 72 5.55 -2.06 9.64
N ALA A 73 5.28 -2.07 8.34
CA ALA A 73 4.19 -1.28 7.77
C ALA A 73 2.82 -1.72 8.29
N THR A 74 1.90 -0.77 8.39
CA THR A 74 0.53 -1.04 8.85
C THR A 74 -0.48 -0.86 7.74
N PHE A 75 -1.45 -1.76 7.68
CA PHE A 75 -2.53 -1.74 6.70
C PHE A 75 -3.88 -1.84 7.39
N GLY A 76 -4.81 -1.01 6.94
CA GLY A 76 -6.21 -1.11 7.28
C GLY A 76 -6.89 -2.26 6.53
N LYS A 77 -8.21 -2.17 6.42
CA LYS A 77 -9.07 -3.15 5.75
C LYS A 77 -9.39 -2.70 4.34
N ARG A 78 -9.72 -3.65 3.48
CA ARG A 78 -10.20 -3.41 2.12
C ARG A 78 -9.21 -2.57 1.31
N VAL A 79 -7.92 -2.89 1.43
CA VAL A 79 -6.87 -2.29 0.63
C VAL A 79 -6.67 -3.11 -0.64
N PHE A 80 -6.72 -2.45 -1.79
CA PHE A 80 -6.53 -3.08 -3.09
C PHE A 80 -5.18 -2.69 -3.70
N ILE A 81 -4.26 -3.66 -3.80
CA ILE A 81 -3.03 -3.51 -4.56
C ILE A 81 -3.25 -4.15 -5.92
N ASP A 82 -3.51 -3.31 -6.93
CA ASP A 82 -3.83 -3.77 -8.27
C ASP A 82 -2.57 -3.92 -9.12
N HIS A 83 -2.47 -5.04 -9.84
CA HIS A 83 -1.28 -5.49 -10.55
C HIS A 83 -0.09 -5.77 -9.62
N GLY A 84 0.43 -4.77 -8.99
CA GLY A 84 1.34 -4.84 -7.85
C GLY A 84 2.81 -4.95 -8.18
N MET A 85 3.22 -5.38 -9.35
CA MET A 85 4.64 -5.56 -9.68
C MET A 85 5.44 -4.28 -9.43
N GLY A 86 6.50 -4.38 -8.63
CA GLY A 86 7.38 -3.26 -8.31
C GLY A 86 6.88 -2.32 -7.22
N VAL A 87 5.79 -2.63 -6.53
CA VAL A 87 5.36 -1.89 -5.35
C VAL A 87 6.37 -2.07 -4.21
N VAL A 88 6.72 -0.96 -3.57
CA VAL A 88 7.62 -0.94 -2.40
C VAL A 88 6.99 -0.10 -1.29
N ILE A 89 6.74 -0.73 -0.16
CA ILE A 89 6.14 -0.09 1.02
C ILE A 89 7.14 -0.12 2.18
N GLY A 90 7.56 1.06 2.64
CA GLY A 90 8.56 1.23 3.69
C GLY A 90 8.05 0.89 5.10
N GLU A 91 8.99 0.73 6.03
CA GLU A 91 8.77 0.25 7.40
C GLU A 91 7.70 1.01 8.18
N MET A 92 7.69 2.33 8.06
CA MET A 92 6.82 3.20 8.86
C MET A 92 5.59 3.65 8.08
N ALA A 93 5.36 3.11 6.88
CA ALA A 93 4.19 3.46 6.09
C ALA A 93 2.91 2.97 6.77
N GLU A 94 1.89 3.80 6.69
CA GLU A 94 0.57 3.49 7.19
C GLU A 94 -0.41 3.64 6.04
N VAL A 95 -1.15 2.59 5.74
CA VAL A 95 -2.16 2.57 4.68
C VAL A 95 -3.53 2.38 5.31
N GLY A 96 -4.38 3.38 5.17
CA GLY A 96 -5.73 3.37 5.73
C GLY A 96 -6.69 2.45 4.97
N ASP A 97 -7.91 2.35 5.49
CA ASP A 97 -8.96 1.54 4.90
C ASP A 97 -9.31 2.02 3.48
N ASP A 98 -9.74 1.09 2.65
CA ASP A 98 -10.28 1.36 1.31
C ASP A 98 -9.30 2.07 0.34
N CYS A 99 -8.01 2.04 0.61
CA CYS A 99 -7.00 2.55 -0.31
C CYS A 99 -6.81 1.64 -1.53
N THR A 100 -6.42 2.25 -2.65
CA THR A 100 -6.03 1.54 -3.88
C THR A 100 -4.61 1.95 -4.27
N ILE A 101 -3.76 0.96 -4.52
CA ILE A 101 -2.35 1.16 -4.89
C ILE A 101 -2.08 0.37 -6.16
N TYR A 102 -1.56 1.04 -7.19
CA TYR A 102 -1.22 0.40 -8.45
C TYR A 102 0.25 -0.03 -8.50
N GLN A 103 0.61 -0.76 -9.56
CA GLN A 103 1.98 -1.26 -9.77
C GLN A 103 3.01 -0.14 -9.75
N GLY A 104 4.22 -0.48 -9.33
CA GLY A 104 5.37 0.41 -9.34
C GLY A 104 5.33 1.56 -8.31
N VAL A 105 4.30 1.62 -7.47
CA VAL A 105 4.18 2.64 -6.43
C VAL A 105 5.24 2.42 -5.34
N THR A 106 5.88 3.51 -4.93
CA THR A 106 6.78 3.53 -3.77
C THR A 106 6.21 4.42 -2.67
N LEU A 107 5.99 3.85 -1.49
CA LEU A 107 5.79 4.60 -0.26
C LEU A 107 7.11 4.57 0.51
N GLY A 108 7.92 5.59 0.31
CA GLY A 108 9.32 5.62 0.72
C GLY A 108 9.65 6.80 1.62
N GLY A 109 10.93 6.92 1.91
CA GLY A 109 11.48 8.00 2.72
C GLY A 109 12.59 8.76 2.03
N THR A 110 12.83 9.97 2.50
CA THR A 110 13.93 10.84 2.05
C THR A 110 14.96 11.08 3.15
N SER A 111 14.63 10.77 4.40
CA SER A 111 15.49 10.97 5.56
C SER A 111 16.18 9.68 6.00
N LEU A 112 17.42 9.79 6.44
CA LEU A 112 18.21 8.72 7.06
C LEU A 112 18.22 8.82 8.60
N THR A 113 17.49 9.75 9.18
CA THR A 113 17.44 9.96 10.63
C THR A 113 16.72 8.79 11.30
N LYS A 114 17.41 8.09 12.18
CA LYS A 114 16.84 6.97 12.95
C LYS A 114 15.76 7.48 13.91
N GLY A 115 14.67 6.73 14.02
CA GLY A 115 13.57 7.01 14.95
C GLY A 115 12.57 8.07 14.49
N ALA A 116 12.88 8.86 13.46
CA ALA A 116 11.92 9.79 12.88
C ALA A 116 11.01 9.04 11.90
N LYS A 117 9.73 9.47 11.83
CA LYS A 117 8.80 8.94 10.82
C LYS A 117 9.29 9.34 9.43
N ARG A 118 9.61 8.34 8.60
CA ARG A 118 10.23 8.54 7.28
C ARG A 118 9.31 8.20 6.12
N HIS A 119 8.24 7.48 6.38
CA HIS A 119 7.34 6.94 5.37
C HIS A 119 5.94 7.54 5.50
N PRO A 120 5.19 7.66 4.40
CA PRO A 120 3.91 8.36 4.41
C PRO A 120 2.80 7.59 5.11
N THR A 121 1.80 8.34 5.53
CA THR A 121 0.50 7.85 5.95
C THR A 121 -0.51 8.16 4.87
N LEU A 122 -1.18 7.13 4.35
CA LEU A 122 -2.34 7.26 3.49
C LEU A 122 -3.61 7.11 4.33
N GLU A 123 -4.43 8.15 4.38
CA GLU A 123 -5.73 8.05 5.03
C GLU A 123 -6.75 7.28 4.18
N ALA A 124 -7.95 7.05 4.71
CA ALA A 124 -8.94 6.20 4.07
C ALA A 124 -9.29 6.64 2.63
N GLY A 125 -9.44 5.69 1.74
CA GLY A 125 -9.91 5.92 0.39
C GLY A 125 -8.91 6.60 -0.56
N VAL A 126 -7.64 6.73 -0.16
CA VAL A 126 -6.59 7.28 -1.03
C VAL A 126 -6.32 6.33 -2.20
N ILE A 127 -6.18 6.91 -3.39
CA ILE A 127 -5.80 6.18 -4.61
C ILE A 127 -4.42 6.66 -5.04
N VAL A 128 -3.48 5.72 -5.21
CA VAL A 128 -2.13 6.02 -5.67
C VAL A 128 -1.93 5.39 -7.05
N GLY A 129 -1.81 6.23 -8.06
CA GLY A 129 -1.65 5.84 -9.45
C GLY A 129 -0.31 5.14 -9.74
N ALA A 130 -0.26 4.41 -10.84
CA ALA A 130 0.88 3.61 -11.24
C ALA A 130 2.20 4.40 -11.24
N HIS A 131 3.24 3.79 -10.70
CA HIS A 131 4.60 4.34 -10.65
C HIS A 131 4.75 5.68 -9.91
N ALA A 132 3.75 6.08 -9.11
CA ALA A 132 3.90 7.24 -8.26
C ALA A 132 4.86 6.94 -7.09
N CYS A 133 5.61 7.96 -6.69
CA CYS A 133 6.48 7.92 -5.53
C CYS A 133 5.96 8.91 -4.48
N VAL A 134 5.63 8.42 -3.30
CA VAL A 134 5.24 9.24 -2.15
C VAL A 134 6.35 9.12 -1.11
N LEU A 135 7.12 10.20 -0.95
CA LEU A 135 8.41 10.14 -0.26
C LEU A 135 8.46 11.11 0.92
N GLY A 136 8.40 10.58 2.12
CA GLY A 136 8.50 11.34 3.37
C GLY A 136 7.46 10.98 4.40
N GLY A 137 7.68 11.40 5.65
CA GLY A 137 6.84 11.10 6.80
C GLY A 137 5.63 12.02 6.96
N PHE A 138 4.92 12.30 5.90
CA PHE A 138 3.73 13.16 5.90
C PHE A 138 2.46 12.38 5.61
N THR A 139 1.32 13.06 5.71
CA THR A 139 0.00 12.47 5.50
C THR A 139 -0.58 12.86 4.15
N VAL A 140 -1.12 11.87 3.45
CA VAL A 140 -2.00 12.04 2.29
C VAL A 140 -3.43 11.90 2.80
N GLY A 141 -4.19 12.98 2.71
CA GLY A 141 -5.52 13.09 3.31
C GLY A 141 -6.56 12.18 2.67
N ALA A 142 -7.61 11.87 3.43
CA ALA A 142 -8.66 10.95 3.03
C ALA A 142 -9.25 11.30 1.65
N GLY A 143 -9.44 10.28 0.81
CA GLY A 143 -10.00 10.44 -0.52
C GLY A 143 -9.11 11.17 -1.53
N ALA A 144 -7.89 11.53 -1.16
CA ALA A 144 -6.95 12.15 -2.09
C ALA A 144 -6.54 11.19 -3.22
N ARG A 145 -6.15 11.74 -4.34
CA ARG A 145 -5.68 11.00 -5.51
C ARG A 145 -4.28 11.42 -5.89
N ILE A 146 -3.40 10.45 -6.02
CA ILE A 146 -2.05 10.66 -6.53
C ILE A 146 -2.02 10.15 -7.96
N GLY A 147 -1.70 11.04 -8.89
CA GLY A 147 -1.65 10.71 -10.32
C GLY A 147 -0.50 9.76 -10.65
N SER A 148 -0.67 8.98 -11.71
CA SER A 148 0.38 8.07 -12.19
C SER A 148 1.66 8.83 -12.48
N GLY A 149 2.80 8.28 -12.05
CA GLY A 149 4.11 8.88 -12.24
C GLY A 149 4.40 10.12 -11.38
N ALA A 150 3.49 10.54 -10.51
CA ALA A 150 3.72 11.69 -9.64
C ALA A 150 4.82 11.42 -8.61
N VAL A 151 5.58 12.45 -8.28
CA VAL A 151 6.57 12.42 -7.19
C VAL A 151 6.13 13.41 -6.12
N VAL A 152 5.57 12.87 -5.04
CA VAL A 152 4.96 13.61 -3.94
C VAL A 152 5.93 13.66 -2.77
N THR A 153 6.33 14.86 -2.36
CA THR A 153 7.28 15.09 -1.26
C THR A 153 6.72 15.98 -0.16
N LYS A 154 5.43 16.35 -0.26
CA LYS A 154 4.74 17.24 0.69
C LYS A 154 3.35 16.69 1.00
N PRO A 155 2.74 17.06 2.15
CA PRO A 155 1.38 16.66 2.49
C PRO A 155 0.37 16.96 1.38
N VAL A 156 -0.62 16.10 1.23
CA VAL A 156 -1.72 16.26 0.28
C VAL A 156 -3.02 16.39 1.07
N PRO A 157 -3.78 17.49 0.89
CA PRO A 157 -5.06 17.68 1.58
C PRO A 157 -6.08 16.61 1.20
N ALA A 158 -7.03 16.35 2.11
CA ALA A 158 -8.14 15.43 1.84
C ALA A 158 -8.91 15.83 0.57
N GLY A 159 -9.24 14.85 -0.26
CA GLY A 159 -9.96 15.05 -1.51
C GLY A 159 -9.17 15.73 -2.63
N ALA A 160 -7.95 16.18 -2.37
CA ALA A 160 -7.12 16.82 -3.38
C ALA A 160 -6.49 15.81 -4.35
N THR A 161 -5.99 16.30 -5.46
CA THR A 161 -5.24 15.51 -6.44
C THR A 161 -3.81 16.03 -6.53
N ALA A 162 -2.82 15.15 -6.47
CA ALA A 162 -1.41 15.49 -6.66
C ALA A 162 -0.92 14.88 -7.97
N VAL A 163 -0.33 15.69 -8.84
CA VAL A 163 0.13 15.25 -10.17
C VAL A 163 1.47 15.86 -10.53
N GLY A 164 2.28 15.12 -11.26
CA GLY A 164 3.53 15.59 -11.83
C GLY A 164 4.76 15.33 -10.97
N ASN A 165 5.91 15.78 -11.47
CA ASN A 165 7.21 15.66 -10.82
C ASN A 165 8.00 16.98 -10.95
N PRO A 166 8.20 17.75 -9.86
CA PRO A 166 7.59 17.58 -8.53
C PRO A 166 6.07 17.73 -8.59
N ALA A 167 5.37 17.02 -7.71
CA ALA A 167 3.91 17.04 -7.73
C ALA A 167 3.35 18.43 -7.35
N ARG A 168 2.33 18.83 -8.08
CA ARG A 168 1.48 19.98 -7.76
C ARG A 168 0.14 19.51 -7.22
N ILE A 169 -0.43 20.28 -6.31
CA ILE A 169 -1.70 20.00 -5.67
C ILE A 169 -2.84 20.71 -6.39
N ILE A 170 -3.88 19.93 -6.73
CA ILE A 170 -5.13 20.45 -7.28
C ILE A 170 -6.19 20.23 -6.19
N LEU A 171 -6.70 21.32 -5.63
CA LEU A 171 -7.72 21.25 -4.58
C LEU A 171 -9.07 20.78 -5.15
N PRO A 172 -9.90 20.11 -4.33
CA PRO A 172 -11.24 19.75 -4.74
C PRO A 172 -12.07 21.02 -5.02
N LYS A 173 -12.98 20.93 -6.00
CA LYS A 173 -13.91 22.01 -6.32
C LYS A 173 -15.03 22.09 -5.29
#